data_d4c50987bb7a473ce200425c4c6b9f55
#
_entry.id   d4c50987bb7a473ce200425c4c6b9f55
#
_cell.length_a   1.000
_cell.length_b   1.000
_cell.length_c   1.000
_cell.angle_alpha   90.00
_cell.angle_beta   90.00
_cell.angle_gamma   90.00
#
_symmetry.space_group_name_H-M   'P 1'
#
loop_
_entity.id
_entity.type
_entity.pdbx_description
1 polymer ?
#
loop_
_entity_poly.entity_id
_entity_poly.type
_entity_poly.pdbx_seq_one_letter_code
_entity_poly.pdbx_strand_id
1 'polypeptide(L)'
;MSAPFRSRPISDCSDLIGMPYVLGADGTRGSIDCIHLVYEALRVMKIPTPPFKTRWYETPAKEIMRDINHWGIRIASPTYDGDVSILPDSETGWAFGVTWCNGLLHINRAVMAVNWAPLGLVPVSRSYRYCPMSER
;
A
#
# COMPACT_ATOMS: atom_id res chain seq x y z
N MET A 1 -26.47 20.61 2.48
CA MET A 1 -25.45 20.03 3.29
C MET A 1 -24.38 19.37 2.44
N SER A 2 -23.22 19.51 2.82
CA SER A 2 -22.12 18.94 2.08
C SER A 2 -22.05 17.44 2.30
N ALA A 3 -21.84 16.70 1.24
CA ALA A 3 -21.52 15.31 1.38
C ALA A 3 -20.24 15.19 2.21
N PRO A 4 -20.22 14.37 3.28
CA PRO A 4 -18.99 14.15 4.05
C PRO A 4 -17.91 13.48 3.21
N PHE A 5 -18.27 12.88 2.08
CA PHE A 5 -17.35 12.19 1.20
C PHE A 5 -17.16 12.98 -0.08
N ARG A 6 -16.38 14.02 0.00
CA ARG A 6 -15.96 14.69 -1.22
C ARG A 6 -14.87 13.83 -1.85
N SER A 7 -15.09 13.42 -3.10
CA SER A 7 -14.02 12.84 -3.88
C SER A 7 -13.02 13.95 -4.17
N ARG A 8 -12.00 14.07 -3.34
CA ARG A 8 -10.85 14.92 -3.64
C ARG A 8 -9.88 14.11 -4.46
N PRO A 9 -9.35 14.68 -5.55
CA PRO A 9 -8.23 14.02 -6.22
C PRO A 9 -7.09 13.85 -5.23
N ILE A 10 -6.54 12.65 -5.17
CA ILE A 10 -5.35 12.39 -4.38
C ILE A 10 -4.16 12.89 -5.22
N SER A 11 -3.55 13.96 -4.79
CA SER A 11 -2.44 14.58 -5.52
C SER A 11 -1.10 14.43 -4.81
N ASP A 12 -1.11 14.09 -3.52
CA ASP A 12 0.08 13.85 -2.73
C ASP A 12 -0.17 12.71 -1.76
N CYS A 13 0.88 12.00 -1.35
CA CYS A 13 0.74 10.90 -0.40
C CYS A 13 0.19 11.35 0.96
N SER A 14 0.42 12.59 1.35
CA SER A 14 -0.17 13.13 2.57
C SER A 14 -1.70 13.14 2.55
N ASP A 15 -2.30 13.20 1.36
CA ASP A 15 -3.76 13.15 1.22
C ASP A 15 -4.34 11.79 1.63
N LEU A 16 -3.51 10.76 1.67
CA LEU A 16 -3.93 9.41 2.06
C LEU A 16 -4.01 9.24 3.58
N ILE A 17 -3.23 10.02 4.32
CA ILE A 17 -3.15 9.88 5.78
C ILE A 17 -4.49 10.24 6.42
N GLY A 18 -4.98 9.36 7.28
CA GLY A 18 -6.27 9.55 7.97
C GLY A 18 -7.46 9.01 7.21
N MET A 19 -7.29 8.57 5.97
CA MET A 19 -8.39 8.04 5.18
C MET A 19 -8.92 6.75 5.81
N PRO A 20 -10.24 6.64 6.06
CA PRO A 20 -10.81 5.44 6.66
C PRO A 20 -10.61 4.19 5.81
N TYR A 21 -10.42 3.06 6.49
CA TYR A 21 -10.30 1.76 5.84
C TYR A 21 -11.68 1.18 5.53
N VAL A 22 -11.88 0.79 4.28
CA VAL A 22 -13.04 -0.01 3.85
C VAL A 22 -12.56 -0.99 2.81
N LEU A 23 -12.78 -2.29 3.03
CA LEU A 23 -12.37 -3.33 2.08
C LEU A 23 -12.99 -3.08 0.71
N GLY A 24 -12.16 -3.12 -0.33
CA GLY A 24 -12.58 -2.88 -1.71
C GLY A 24 -12.63 -1.40 -2.11
N ALA A 25 -12.46 -0.48 -1.17
CA ALA A 25 -12.50 0.96 -1.47
C ALA A 25 -11.20 1.41 -2.15
N ASP A 26 -11.33 2.23 -3.17
CA ASP A 26 -10.21 2.67 -4.03
C ASP A 26 -9.71 4.08 -3.76
N GLY A 27 -10.24 4.76 -2.76
CA GLY A 27 -9.83 6.12 -2.41
C GLY A 27 -10.68 7.22 -3.03
N THR A 28 -11.50 6.92 -4.04
CA THR A 28 -12.26 7.96 -4.76
C THR A 28 -13.41 8.54 -3.95
N ARG A 29 -13.87 7.83 -2.92
CA ARG A 29 -14.98 8.26 -2.08
C ARG A 29 -14.58 8.54 -0.63
N GLY A 30 -13.29 8.79 -0.40
CA GLY A 30 -12.81 9.15 0.92
C GLY A 30 -12.53 7.97 1.84
N SER A 31 -12.54 6.74 1.31
CA SER A 31 -12.11 5.54 2.03
C SER A 31 -11.24 4.69 1.10
N ILE A 32 -10.40 3.83 1.68
CA ILE A 32 -9.42 3.09 0.91
C ILE A 32 -9.08 1.77 1.62
N ASP A 33 -8.64 0.76 0.86
CA ASP A 33 -8.08 -0.45 1.44
C ASP A 33 -6.56 -0.48 1.27
N CYS A 34 -5.91 -1.52 1.78
CA CYS A 34 -4.44 -1.59 1.76
C CYS A 34 -3.88 -1.80 0.34
N ILE A 35 -4.62 -2.45 -0.54
CA ILE A 35 -4.19 -2.66 -1.93
C ILE A 35 -4.24 -1.33 -2.67
N HIS A 36 -5.35 -0.63 -2.58
CA HIS A 36 -5.51 0.66 -3.26
C HIS A 36 -4.66 1.76 -2.64
N LEU A 37 -4.32 1.64 -1.34
CA LEU A 37 -3.36 2.53 -0.71
C LEU A 37 -2.01 2.48 -1.45
N VAL A 38 -1.52 1.28 -1.76
CA VAL A 38 -0.29 1.11 -2.52
C VAL A 38 -0.45 1.65 -3.93
N TYR A 39 -1.57 1.35 -4.60
CA TYR A 39 -1.85 1.87 -5.94
C TYR A 39 -1.79 3.39 -5.98
N GLU A 40 -2.50 4.06 -5.08
CA GLU A 40 -2.58 5.52 -5.10
C GLU A 40 -1.26 6.17 -4.71
N ALA A 41 -0.55 5.62 -3.73
CA ALA A 41 0.76 6.14 -3.36
C ALA A 41 1.75 6.04 -4.51
N LEU A 42 1.83 4.87 -5.17
CA LEU A 42 2.72 4.69 -6.32
C LEU A 42 2.33 5.59 -7.48
N ARG A 43 1.03 5.73 -7.75
CA ARG A 43 0.54 6.60 -8.82
C ARG A 43 0.99 8.04 -8.60
N VAL A 44 0.83 8.53 -7.37
CA VAL A 44 1.23 9.90 -7.01
C VAL A 44 2.75 10.08 -7.14
N MET A 45 3.52 9.07 -6.78
CA MET A 45 4.98 9.09 -6.91
C MET A 45 5.47 8.79 -8.32
N LYS A 46 4.55 8.54 -9.26
CA LYS A 46 4.85 8.21 -10.67
C LYS A 46 5.70 6.97 -10.82
N ILE A 47 5.44 5.99 -9.98
CA ILE A 47 6.07 4.67 -10.04
C ILE A 47 5.05 3.70 -10.63
N PRO A 48 5.41 2.88 -11.62
CA PRO A 48 4.49 1.88 -12.17
C PRO A 48 3.96 0.97 -11.07
N THR A 49 2.65 0.68 -11.12
CA THR A 49 2.02 -0.16 -10.11
C THR A 49 2.16 -1.65 -10.44
N PRO A 50 2.20 -2.52 -9.41
CA PRO A 50 2.11 -3.96 -9.64
C PRO A 50 0.79 -4.31 -10.32
N PRO A 51 0.70 -5.47 -11.00
CA PRO A 51 -0.54 -5.88 -11.67
C PRO A 51 -1.54 -6.44 -10.65
N PHE A 52 -2.07 -5.58 -9.79
CA PHE A 52 -3.05 -5.98 -8.79
C PHE A 52 -4.35 -6.45 -9.46
N LYS A 53 -4.91 -7.49 -8.89
CA LYS A 53 -6.17 -8.06 -9.36
C LYS A 53 -7.16 -8.12 -8.20
N THR A 54 -8.43 -7.90 -8.49
CA THR A 54 -9.47 -7.95 -7.46
C THR A 54 -9.50 -9.29 -6.72
N ARG A 55 -9.14 -10.38 -7.39
CA ARG A 55 -9.05 -11.70 -6.77
C ARG A 55 -8.00 -11.80 -5.65
N TRP A 56 -7.12 -10.81 -5.51
CA TRP A 56 -6.12 -10.82 -4.45
C TRP A 56 -6.75 -10.81 -3.05
N TYR A 57 -7.98 -10.34 -2.94
CA TYR A 57 -8.69 -10.40 -1.66
C TYR A 57 -8.92 -11.83 -1.18
N GLU A 58 -8.92 -12.80 -2.11
CA GLU A 58 -9.15 -14.21 -1.84
C GLU A 58 -7.91 -15.06 -2.11
N THR A 59 -6.78 -14.44 -2.40
CA THR A 59 -5.58 -15.13 -2.88
C THR A 59 -4.60 -15.35 -1.73
N PRO A 60 -3.99 -16.55 -1.63
CA PRO A 60 -2.91 -16.76 -0.66
C PRO A 60 -1.73 -15.83 -0.88
N ALA A 61 -1.08 -15.44 0.22
CA ALA A 61 0.02 -14.47 0.18
C ALA A 61 1.15 -14.87 -0.78
N LYS A 62 1.45 -16.16 -0.90
CA LYS A 62 2.52 -16.63 -1.80
C LYS A 62 2.25 -16.34 -3.27
N GLU A 63 0.99 -16.35 -3.69
CA GLU A 63 0.64 -16.02 -5.08
C GLU A 63 0.71 -14.52 -5.33
N ILE A 64 0.33 -13.72 -4.34
CA ILE A 64 0.50 -12.28 -4.40
C ILE A 64 1.98 -11.92 -4.51
N MET A 65 2.83 -12.59 -3.74
CA MET A 65 4.28 -12.38 -3.81
C MET A 65 4.85 -12.77 -5.17
N ARG A 66 4.28 -13.78 -5.83
CA ARG A 66 4.70 -14.13 -7.18
C ARG A 66 4.41 -12.99 -8.16
N ASP A 67 3.23 -12.40 -8.07
CA ASP A 67 2.87 -11.26 -8.93
C ASP A 67 3.78 -10.06 -8.64
N ILE A 68 4.08 -9.80 -7.38
CA ILE A 68 4.97 -8.70 -7.00
C ILE A 68 6.39 -8.94 -7.49
N ASN A 69 6.86 -10.17 -7.51
CA ASN A 69 8.19 -10.50 -8.05
C ASN A 69 8.35 -10.17 -9.53
N HIS A 70 7.26 -10.13 -10.28
CA HIS A 70 7.28 -9.66 -11.67
C HIS A 70 7.42 -8.14 -11.75
N TRP A 71 6.93 -7.43 -10.75
CA TRP A 71 6.96 -5.98 -10.68
C TRP A 71 8.30 -5.45 -10.15
N GLY A 72 8.85 -6.10 -9.14
CA GLY A 72 9.99 -5.58 -8.42
C GLY A 72 10.92 -6.66 -7.90
N ILE A 73 12.01 -6.21 -7.29
CA ILE A 73 12.98 -7.07 -6.64
C ILE A 73 12.81 -7.01 -5.12
N ARG A 74 13.10 -8.13 -4.47
CA ARG A 74 13.08 -8.19 -3.02
C ARG A 74 14.26 -7.41 -2.45
N ILE A 75 14.02 -6.62 -1.41
CA ILE A 75 15.01 -5.85 -0.69
C ILE A 75 15.01 -6.25 0.78
N ALA A 76 16.11 -5.96 1.49
CA ALA A 76 16.27 -6.37 2.88
C ALA A 76 15.28 -5.67 3.82
N SER A 77 15.02 -4.39 3.57
CA SER A 77 14.10 -3.59 4.38
C SER A 77 13.62 -2.39 3.56
N PRO A 78 12.45 -1.83 3.87
CA PRO A 78 11.97 -0.65 3.17
C PRO A 78 12.87 0.54 3.47
N THR A 79 13.24 1.30 2.43
CA THR A 79 14.21 2.38 2.55
C THR A 79 13.81 3.61 1.74
N TYR A 80 13.44 3.42 0.46
CA TYR A 80 13.15 4.53 -0.45
C TYR A 80 11.66 4.66 -0.72
N ASP A 81 11.24 5.88 -1.02
CA ASP A 81 9.86 6.15 -1.41
C ASP A 81 9.42 5.21 -2.53
N GLY A 82 8.27 4.58 -2.34
CA GLY A 82 7.74 3.61 -3.29
C GLY A 82 8.09 2.16 -3.00
N ASP A 83 8.95 1.88 -2.02
CA ASP A 83 9.17 0.50 -1.61
C ASP A 83 7.87 -0.06 -1.03
N VAL A 84 7.43 -1.20 -1.55
CA VAL A 84 6.19 -1.86 -1.13
C VAL A 84 6.51 -2.96 -0.14
N SER A 85 5.79 -2.97 0.97
CA SER A 85 6.01 -3.95 2.04
C SER A 85 4.78 -4.82 2.25
N ILE A 86 5.02 -6.08 2.60
CA ILE A 86 4.01 -7.00 3.08
C ILE A 86 4.15 -7.04 4.60
N LEU A 87 3.06 -6.77 5.29
CA LEU A 87 3.00 -6.69 6.74
C LEU A 87 2.23 -7.89 7.29
N PRO A 88 2.59 -8.40 8.47
CA PRO A 88 1.76 -9.40 9.13
C PRO A 88 0.43 -8.77 9.55
N ASP A 89 -0.65 -9.50 9.38
CA ASP A 89 -1.98 -9.08 9.80
C ASP A 89 -2.69 -10.25 10.46
N SER A 90 -3.29 -10.00 11.63
CA SER A 90 -3.90 -11.06 12.44
C SER A 90 -5.20 -11.61 11.84
N GLU A 91 -5.90 -10.81 11.04
CA GLU A 91 -7.17 -11.23 10.43
C GLU A 91 -6.99 -11.94 9.11
N THR A 92 -6.16 -11.38 8.24
CA THR A 92 -6.01 -11.88 6.86
C THR A 92 -4.68 -12.60 6.66
N GLY A 93 -3.77 -12.52 7.61
CA GLY A 93 -2.41 -13.07 7.51
C GLY A 93 -1.43 -12.13 6.84
N TRP A 94 -1.91 -11.14 6.08
CA TRP A 94 -1.04 -10.19 5.39
C TRP A 94 -1.79 -8.88 5.11
N ALA A 95 -1.01 -7.82 4.94
CA ALA A 95 -1.50 -6.52 4.50
C ALA A 95 -0.39 -5.83 3.73
N PHE A 96 -0.71 -4.75 3.02
CA PHE A 96 0.29 -3.96 2.32
C PHE A 96 0.60 -2.67 3.05
N GLY A 97 1.84 -2.21 2.90
CA GLY A 97 2.26 -0.87 3.23
C GLY A 97 3.17 -0.34 2.13
N VAL A 98 3.41 0.95 2.13
CA VAL A 98 4.27 1.60 1.15
C VAL A 98 5.11 2.67 1.83
N THR A 99 6.40 2.71 1.49
CA THR A 99 7.34 3.67 2.06
C THR A 99 7.12 5.04 1.43
N TRP A 100 7.04 6.06 2.26
CA TRP A 100 6.98 7.46 1.85
C TRP A 100 7.52 8.35 2.96
N CYS A 101 8.37 9.28 2.60
CA CYS A 101 8.89 10.30 3.51
C CYS A 101 9.53 9.72 4.78
N ASN A 102 10.42 8.74 4.62
CA ASN A 102 11.12 8.03 5.70
C ASN A 102 10.19 7.31 6.68
N GLY A 103 9.02 6.96 6.23
CA GLY A 103 8.03 6.24 7.02
C GLY A 103 7.25 5.26 6.19
N LEU A 104 6.33 4.58 6.84
CA LEU A 104 5.47 3.59 6.21
C LEU A 104 4.02 4.06 6.26
N LEU A 105 3.38 4.14 5.10
CA LEU A 105 1.94 4.31 5.00
C LEU A 105 1.30 2.93 5.09
N HIS A 106 0.39 2.75 6.02
CA HIS A 106 -0.28 1.47 6.26
C HIS A 106 -1.63 1.69 6.92
N ILE A 107 -2.45 0.66 6.94
CA ILE A 107 -3.72 0.71 7.68
C ILE A 107 -3.43 0.40 9.15
N ASN A 108 -3.70 1.34 10.01
CA ASN A 108 -3.61 1.13 11.46
C ASN A 108 -4.91 0.50 11.93
N ARG A 109 -4.86 -0.76 12.39
CA ARG A 109 -6.05 -1.51 12.81
C ARG A 109 -6.74 -0.95 14.05
N ALA A 110 -5.98 -0.26 14.91
CA ALA A 110 -6.56 0.32 16.12
C ALA A 110 -7.54 1.45 15.79
N VAL A 111 -7.28 2.20 14.74
CA VAL A 111 -8.14 3.32 14.33
C VAL A 111 -8.81 3.08 12.98
N MET A 112 -8.53 1.97 12.31
CA MET A 112 -9.09 1.59 11.02
C MET A 112 -8.96 2.69 9.97
N ALA A 113 -7.76 3.23 9.84
CA ALA A 113 -7.45 4.31 8.91
C ALA A 113 -5.99 4.25 8.49
N VAL A 114 -5.69 4.93 7.39
CA VAL A 114 -4.32 5.06 6.92
C VAL A 114 -3.52 5.89 7.92
N ASN A 115 -2.37 5.38 8.30
CA ASN A 115 -1.45 6.03 9.20
C ASN A 115 -0.05 6.06 8.60
N TRP A 116 0.74 7.04 9.01
CA TRP A 116 2.16 7.11 8.70
C TRP A 116 2.94 6.84 9.97
N ALA A 117 3.90 5.94 9.90
CA ALA A 117 4.77 5.63 11.03
C ALA A 117 6.22 5.65 10.57
N PRO A 118 7.16 6.10 11.40
CA PRO A 118 8.58 6.03 11.05
C PRO A 118 9.00 4.59 10.74
N LEU A 119 9.94 4.44 9.80
CA LEU A 119 10.47 3.12 9.45
C LEU A 119 11.03 2.43 10.69
N GLY A 120 10.76 1.13 10.80
CA GLY A 120 11.20 0.34 11.94
C GLY A 120 10.19 0.19 13.07
N LEU A 121 9.14 1.01 13.11
CA LEU A 121 8.11 0.91 14.15
C LEU A 121 7.02 -0.11 13.81
N VAL A 122 6.78 -0.36 12.52
CA VAL A 122 5.76 -1.31 12.08
C VAL A 122 6.47 -2.58 11.60
N PRO A 123 6.08 -3.76 12.09
CA PRO A 123 6.68 -5.01 11.63
C PRO A 123 6.45 -5.21 10.14
N VAL A 124 7.50 -5.62 9.43
CA VAL A 124 7.48 -5.87 7.99
C VAL A 124 7.95 -7.29 7.75
N SER A 125 7.17 -8.07 6.99
CA SER A 125 7.55 -9.44 6.63
C SER A 125 8.48 -9.47 5.43
N ARG A 126 8.16 -8.70 4.39
CA ARG A 126 8.95 -8.62 3.15
C ARG A 126 8.79 -7.25 2.54
N SER A 127 9.80 -6.85 1.77
CA SER A 127 9.76 -5.57 1.06
C SER A 127 10.28 -5.74 -0.37
N TYR A 128 9.73 -4.95 -1.28
CA TYR A 128 10.05 -5.00 -2.70
C TYR A 128 10.21 -3.59 -3.25
N ARG A 129 11.11 -3.46 -4.22
CA ARG A 129 11.33 -2.19 -4.93
C ARG A 129 11.06 -2.39 -6.41
N TYR A 130 10.38 -1.45 -7.03
CA TYR A 130 10.12 -1.50 -8.46
C TYR A 130 11.44 -1.69 -9.25
N CYS A 131 11.43 -2.69 -10.10
CA CYS A 131 12.54 -2.95 -11.00
C CYS A 131 12.01 -3.76 -12.19
N PRO A 132 11.91 -3.15 -13.37
CA PRO A 132 11.42 -3.89 -14.54
C PRO A 132 12.32 -5.08 -14.85
N MET A 133 11.73 -6.15 -15.39
CA MET A 133 12.47 -7.38 -15.72
C MET A 133 13.66 -7.10 -16.63
N SER A 134 13.53 -6.12 -17.53
CA SER A 134 14.61 -5.73 -18.45
C SER A 134 15.83 -5.12 -17.77
N GLU A 135 15.70 -4.71 -16.51
CA GLU A 135 16.79 -4.07 -15.76
C GLU A 135 17.38 -4.99 -14.68
N ARG A 136 16.99 -6.23 -14.66
CA ARG A 136 17.49 -7.20 -13.67
C ARG A 136 18.69 -7.99 -14.17
#